data_bc444acd919e0c3952463972e85fb99d
#
_entry.id   bc444acd919e0c3952463972e85fb99d
#
_cell.length_a   1.000
_cell.length_b   1.000
_cell.length_c   1.000
_cell.angle_alpha   90.00
_cell.angle_beta   90.00
_cell.angle_gamma   90.00
#
_symmetry.space_group_name_H-M   'P 1'
#
loop_
_entity.id
_entity.type
_entity.pdbx_description
1 polymer ?
#
loop_
_entity_poly.entity_id
_entity_poly.type
_entity_poly.pdbx_seq_one_letter_code
_entity_poly.pdbx_strand_id
1 'polypeptide(L)'
;MGKLAALGLWVLLAPFATLWPGQVWTPKKIINHQGLNLMLEGGSRGPLLLRRWPWLKQVALGNLCWFGILPRSGDEWADLSGETAERLRSSPPGVFSWADLQGCHNPSSPDEWVHAAYQVLQPDETVKHLLQRQIVYLALLRPEI
;
A
#
# COMPACT_ATOMS: atom_id res chain seq x y z
N MET A 1 -6.25 8.97 10.06
CA MET A 1 -5.54 8.13 11.03
C MET A 1 -4.10 8.56 11.12
N GLY A 2 -3.57 8.64 12.32
CA GLY A 2 -2.27 9.22 12.55
C GLY A 2 -1.13 8.21 12.63
N LYS A 3 0.06 8.74 12.75
CA LYS A 3 1.30 7.96 12.89
C LYS A 3 1.31 7.11 14.16
N LEU A 4 0.69 7.59 15.24
CA LEU A 4 0.60 6.85 16.50
C LEU A 4 -0.28 5.61 16.36
N ALA A 5 -1.36 5.68 15.59
CA ALA A 5 -2.19 4.52 15.30
C ALA A 5 -1.40 3.46 14.52
N ALA A 6 -0.58 3.88 13.56
CA ALA A 6 0.29 2.98 12.81
C ALA A 6 1.32 2.29 13.72
N LEU A 7 1.94 3.04 14.60
CA LEU A 7 2.91 2.49 15.56
C LEU A 7 2.25 1.49 16.49
N GLY A 8 1.07 1.84 17.03
CA GLY A 8 0.31 0.95 17.91
C GLY A 8 -0.07 -0.36 17.22
N LEU A 9 -0.57 -0.29 16.00
CA LEU A 9 -0.90 -1.48 15.22
C LEU A 9 0.34 -2.30 14.87
N TRP A 10 1.44 -1.64 14.54
CA TRP A 10 2.69 -2.34 14.24
C TRP A 10 3.14 -3.20 15.44
N VAL A 11 3.05 -2.66 16.65
CA VAL A 11 3.37 -3.39 17.88
C VAL A 11 2.35 -4.50 18.17
N LEU A 12 1.06 -4.19 18.09
CA LEU A 12 -0.01 -5.13 18.43
C LEU A 12 -0.07 -6.33 17.46
N LEU A 13 0.20 -6.10 16.20
CA LEU A 13 0.12 -7.14 15.18
C LEU A 13 1.42 -7.94 15.02
N ALA A 14 2.51 -7.51 15.66
CA ALA A 14 3.80 -8.16 15.53
C ALA A 14 3.76 -9.68 15.76
N PRO A 15 3.15 -10.21 16.84
CA PRO A 15 3.11 -11.66 17.05
C PRO A 15 2.29 -12.38 15.98
N PHE A 16 1.19 -11.79 15.52
CA PHE A 16 0.37 -12.39 14.48
C PHE A 16 1.08 -12.41 13.12
N ALA A 17 1.77 -11.34 12.79
CA ALA A 17 2.49 -11.23 11.53
C ALA A 17 3.72 -12.15 11.48
N THR A 18 4.52 -12.15 12.57
CA THR A 18 5.77 -12.92 12.62
C THR A 18 5.56 -14.42 12.81
N LEU A 19 4.47 -14.82 13.49
CA LEU A 19 4.16 -16.22 13.79
C LEU A 19 3.17 -16.84 12.80
N TRP A 20 2.78 -16.11 11.76
CA TRP A 20 1.82 -16.63 10.76
C TRP A 20 2.40 -17.85 10.04
N PRO A 21 1.67 -18.98 9.98
CA PRO A 21 2.19 -20.22 9.41
C PRO A 21 2.53 -20.06 7.92
N GLY A 22 3.73 -20.50 7.54
CA GLY A 22 4.18 -20.48 6.15
C GLY A 22 4.45 -19.10 5.58
N GLN A 23 4.56 -18.07 6.41
CA GLN A 23 4.84 -16.71 5.95
C GLN A 23 6.26 -16.61 5.40
N VAL A 24 6.37 -16.03 4.21
CA VAL A 24 7.64 -15.69 3.57
C VAL A 24 7.67 -14.19 3.34
N TRP A 25 8.70 -13.53 3.85
CA TRP A 25 8.88 -12.08 3.68
C TRP A 25 9.78 -11.81 2.48
N THR A 26 9.28 -11.01 1.54
CA THR A 26 10.02 -10.63 0.33
C THR A 26 10.31 -9.13 0.39
N PRO A 27 11.58 -8.73 0.39
CA PRO A 27 11.93 -7.32 0.37
C PRO A 27 11.71 -6.71 -1.01
N LYS A 28 11.28 -5.46 -1.03
CA LYS A 28 11.11 -4.67 -2.25
C LYS A 28 11.65 -3.27 -2.00
N LYS A 29 12.55 -2.81 -2.85
CA LYS A 29 13.05 -1.44 -2.82
C LYS A 29 12.09 -0.54 -3.59
N ILE A 30 11.56 0.48 -2.92
CA ILE A 30 10.63 1.42 -3.54
C ILE A 30 11.17 2.85 -3.46
N ILE A 31 10.61 3.73 -4.27
CA ILE A 31 10.87 5.17 -4.21
C ILE A 31 9.55 5.85 -3.84
N ASN A 32 9.56 6.63 -2.74
CA ASN A 32 8.37 7.34 -2.32
C ASN A 32 8.22 8.69 -3.04
N HIS A 33 7.14 9.41 -2.73
CA HIS A 33 6.83 10.71 -3.34
C HIS A 33 7.87 11.81 -3.07
N GLN A 34 8.73 11.62 -2.06
CA GLN A 34 9.81 12.53 -1.72
C GLN A 34 11.15 12.14 -2.36
N GLY A 35 11.16 11.10 -3.18
CA GLY A 35 12.37 10.58 -3.80
C GLY A 35 13.23 9.71 -2.89
N LEU A 36 12.74 9.35 -1.70
CA LEU A 36 13.47 8.49 -0.78
C LEU A 36 13.37 7.02 -1.19
N ASN A 37 14.50 6.33 -1.14
CA ASN A 37 14.55 4.90 -1.31
C ASN A 37 14.18 4.21 0.00
N LEU A 38 13.18 3.35 -0.04
CA LEU A 38 12.70 2.60 1.11
C LEU A 38 12.75 1.11 0.80
N MET A 39 13.06 0.31 1.80
CA MET A 39 12.94 -1.14 1.71
C MET A 39 11.68 -1.56 2.42
N LEU A 40 10.71 -2.09 1.66
CA LEU A 40 9.47 -2.63 2.21
C LEU A 40 9.49 -4.15 2.11
N GLU A 41 9.10 -4.81 3.19
CA GLU A 41 8.90 -6.25 3.17
C GLU A 41 7.41 -6.55 3.01
N GLY A 42 7.10 -7.48 2.13
CA GLY A 42 5.75 -7.98 1.93
C GLY A 42 5.64 -9.44 2.31
N GLY A 43 4.59 -9.79 3.05
CA GLY A 43 4.29 -11.17 3.40
C GLY A 43 3.55 -11.89 2.28
N SER A 44 3.74 -13.22 2.23
CA SER A 44 3.14 -14.07 1.21
C SER A 44 1.75 -14.61 1.58
N ARG A 45 1.39 -14.57 2.85
CA ARG A 45 0.17 -15.22 3.35
C ARG A 45 -0.55 -14.40 4.39
N GLY A 46 -1.85 -14.69 4.54
CA GLY A 46 -2.70 -14.06 5.54
C GLY A 46 -3.45 -12.84 5.03
N PRO A 47 -4.18 -12.16 5.91
CA PRO A 47 -4.88 -10.92 5.56
C PRO A 47 -3.92 -9.85 5.04
N LEU A 48 -4.40 -8.97 4.19
CA LEU A 48 -3.57 -7.94 3.57
C LEU A 48 -2.84 -7.09 4.60
N LEU A 49 -3.50 -6.73 5.69
CA LEU A 49 -2.88 -5.94 6.75
C LEU A 49 -1.67 -6.66 7.37
N LEU A 50 -1.75 -7.97 7.60
CA LEU A 50 -0.63 -8.74 8.13
C LEU A 50 0.49 -8.91 7.10
N ARG A 51 0.14 -9.06 5.84
CA ARG A 51 1.15 -9.12 4.77
C ARG A 51 1.91 -7.81 4.61
N ARG A 52 1.29 -6.70 4.97
CA ARG A 52 1.88 -5.35 4.92
C ARG A 52 2.24 -4.80 6.30
N TRP A 53 2.27 -5.66 7.31
CA TRP A 53 2.60 -5.24 8.66
C TRP A 53 3.90 -4.41 8.75
N PRO A 54 5.02 -4.75 8.07
CA PRO A 54 6.23 -3.93 8.14
C PRO A 54 6.05 -2.50 7.60
N TRP A 55 5.06 -2.28 6.72
CA TRP A 55 4.81 -0.95 6.15
C TRP A 55 4.26 0.03 7.20
N LEU A 56 3.64 -0.47 8.26
CA LEU A 56 3.10 0.37 9.34
C LEU A 56 4.20 1.18 10.03
N LYS A 57 5.38 0.63 10.15
CA LYS A 57 6.55 1.35 10.66
C LYS A 57 6.86 2.57 9.79
N GLN A 58 6.77 2.43 8.47
CA GLN A 58 7.02 3.53 7.54
C GLN A 58 5.92 4.61 7.60
N VAL A 59 4.69 4.23 7.91
CA VAL A 59 3.62 5.21 8.18
C VAL A 59 3.95 6.00 9.44
N ALA A 60 4.39 5.35 10.50
CA ALA A 60 4.79 6.00 11.74
C ALA A 60 5.97 6.96 11.53
N LEU A 61 6.90 6.63 10.64
CA LEU A 61 8.03 7.48 10.29
C LEU A 61 7.68 8.61 9.31
N GLY A 62 6.49 8.59 8.72
CA GLY A 62 6.04 9.62 7.78
C GLY A 62 6.46 9.39 6.33
N ASN A 63 7.00 8.21 6.00
CA ASN A 63 7.44 7.87 4.65
C ASN A 63 6.33 7.25 3.78
N LEU A 64 5.30 6.72 4.40
CA LEU A 64 4.08 6.21 3.77
C LEU A 64 2.87 6.85 4.43
N CYS A 65 1.71 6.74 3.78
CA CYS A 65 0.42 7.11 4.37
C CYS A 65 -0.48 5.88 4.50
N TRP A 66 -1.62 6.03 5.15
CA TRP A 66 -2.59 4.95 5.27
C TRP A 66 -3.26 4.65 3.93
N PHE A 67 -3.69 5.71 3.24
CA PHE A 67 -4.38 5.63 1.96
C PHE A 67 -3.56 6.36 0.91
N GLY A 68 -3.06 5.64 -0.05
CA GLY A 68 -2.24 6.19 -1.10
C GLY A 68 -2.20 5.24 -2.29
N ILE A 69 -1.27 5.46 -3.18
CA ILE A 69 -1.04 4.57 -4.31
C ILE A 69 -0.17 3.39 -3.88
N LEU A 70 -0.19 2.31 -4.65
CA LEU A 70 0.71 1.19 -4.40
C LEU A 70 2.16 1.65 -4.52
N PRO A 71 3.02 1.25 -3.56
CA PRO A 71 4.45 1.54 -3.65
C PRO A 71 5.08 0.92 -4.89
N ARG A 72 5.95 1.68 -5.57
CA ARG A 72 6.61 1.26 -6.81
C ARG A 72 8.12 1.35 -6.69
N SER A 73 8.79 0.39 -7.31
CA SER A 73 10.25 0.43 -7.48
C SER A 73 10.66 1.44 -8.56
N GLY A 74 11.95 1.75 -8.64
CA GLY A 74 12.47 2.61 -9.69
C GLY A 74 12.17 2.11 -11.09
N ASP A 75 12.25 0.79 -11.32
CA ASP A 75 11.95 0.18 -12.62
C ASP A 75 10.47 0.31 -12.97
N GLU A 76 9.58 0.12 -12.00
CA GLU A 76 8.14 0.29 -12.19
C GLU A 76 7.78 1.74 -12.50
N TRP A 77 8.46 2.72 -11.87
CA TRP A 77 8.30 4.12 -12.22
C TRP A 77 8.81 4.45 -13.62
N ALA A 78 9.90 3.84 -14.03
CA ALA A 78 10.50 4.07 -15.35
C ALA A 78 9.58 3.64 -16.50
N ASP A 79 8.73 2.66 -16.28
CA ASP A 79 7.75 2.17 -17.27
C ASP A 79 6.56 3.10 -17.46
N LEU A 80 6.42 4.12 -16.60
CA LEU A 80 5.29 5.04 -16.63
C LEU A 80 5.72 6.40 -17.18
N SER A 81 4.88 6.99 -18.04
CA SER A 81 5.13 8.29 -18.62
C SER A 81 3.85 9.11 -18.78
N GLY A 82 4.00 10.42 -18.99
CA GLY A 82 2.89 11.33 -19.22
C GLY A 82 2.46 12.09 -17.96
N GLU A 83 1.42 12.90 -18.11
CA GLU A 83 0.93 13.77 -17.03
C GLU A 83 0.38 12.98 -15.84
N THR A 84 -0.34 11.89 -16.10
CA THR A 84 -0.86 11.03 -15.03
C THR A 84 0.27 10.39 -14.23
N ALA A 85 1.35 9.98 -14.89
CA ALA A 85 2.53 9.45 -14.21
C ALA A 85 3.18 10.49 -13.29
N GLU A 86 3.24 11.74 -13.70
CA GLU A 86 3.76 12.82 -12.87
C GLU A 86 2.89 13.05 -11.64
N ARG A 87 1.56 12.99 -11.78
CA ARG A 87 0.64 13.08 -10.65
C ARG A 87 0.82 11.92 -9.68
N LEU A 88 1.03 10.71 -10.18
CA LEU A 88 1.30 9.53 -9.36
C LEU A 88 2.62 9.68 -8.59
N ARG A 89 3.67 10.21 -9.22
CA ARG A 89 4.96 10.41 -8.55
C ARG A 89 4.88 11.39 -7.39
N SER A 90 4.03 12.40 -7.50
CA SER A 90 3.83 13.37 -6.44
C SER A 90 2.85 12.90 -5.36
N SER A 91 2.18 11.77 -5.57
CA SER A 91 1.23 11.20 -4.62
C SER A 91 1.95 10.27 -3.64
N PRO A 92 1.69 10.38 -2.33
CA PRO A 92 2.33 9.49 -1.37
C PRO A 92 1.87 8.04 -1.54
N PRO A 93 2.79 7.08 -1.47
CA PRO A 93 2.41 5.67 -1.42
C PRO A 93 1.76 5.35 -0.08
N GLY A 94 0.85 4.40 -0.08
CA GLY A 94 0.07 4.05 1.09
C GLY A 94 0.04 2.56 1.38
N VAL A 95 -0.38 2.23 2.60
CA VAL A 95 -0.62 0.84 3.01
C VAL A 95 -1.80 0.26 2.23
N PHE A 96 -2.83 1.06 2.02
CA PHE A 96 -4.01 0.68 1.23
C PHE A 96 -4.18 1.63 0.06
N SER A 97 -4.64 1.08 -1.07
CA SER A 97 -4.92 1.84 -2.28
C SER A 97 -6.29 1.48 -2.85
N TRP A 98 -6.79 2.31 -3.75
CA TRP A 98 -8.00 2.01 -4.50
C TRP A 98 -7.85 0.74 -5.34
N ALA A 99 -6.67 0.54 -5.93
CA ALA A 99 -6.38 -0.67 -6.70
C ALA A 99 -6.49 -1.93 -5.84
N ASP A 100 -6.05 -1.89 -4.59
CA ASP A 100 -6.22 -3.02 -3.66
C ASP A 100 -7.68 -3.39 -3.47
N LEU A 101 -8.56 -2.39 -3.31
CA LEU A 101 -10.00 -2.62 -3.17
C LEU A 101 -10.58 -3.27 -4.41
N GLN A 102 -10.01 -3.00 -5.59
CA GLN A 102 -10.42 -3.60 -6.85
C GLN A 102 -9.76 -4.96 -7.13
N GLY A 103 -8.92 -5.45 -6.22
CA GLY A 103 -8.22 -6.73 -6.38
C GLY A 103 -6.92 -6.66 -7.16
N CYS A 104 -6.41 -5.47 -7.43
CA CYS A 104 -5.20 -5.25 -8.20
C CYS A 104 -4.05 -4.89 -7.26
N HIS A 105 -3.23 -5.86 -6.89
CA HIS A 105 -2.13 -5.67 -5.94
C HIS A 105 -0.76 -5.60 -6.59
N ASN A 106 -0.69 -5.76 -7.91
CA ASN A 106 0.57 -5.76 -8.65
C ASN A 106 0.77 -4.42 -9.36
N PRO A 107 1.72 -3.58 -8.92
CA PRO A 107 1.96 -2.27 -9.53
C PRO A 107 2.50 -2.33 -10.97
N SER A 108 2.92 -3.49 -11.44
CA SER A 108 3.32 -3.69 -12.85
C SER A 108 2.15 -4.04 -13.76
N SER A 109 0.96 -4.30 -13.20
CA SER A 109 -0.22 -4.66 -13.97
C SER A 109 -0.85 -3.43 -14.65
N PRO A 110 -1.28 -3.53 -15.93
CA PRO A 110 -2.05 -2.46 -16.58
C PRO A 110 -3.36 -2.14 -15.85
N ASP A 111 -4.01 -3.14 -15.27
CA ASP A 111 -5.24 -2.93 -14.51
C ASP A 111 -5.00 -2.07 -13.26
N GLU A 112 -3.91 -2.30 -12.57
CA GLU A 112 -3.53 -1.49 -11.42
C GLU A 112 -3.28 -0.03 -11.85
N TRP A 113 -2.63 0.18 -12.98
CA TRP A 113 -2.40 1.51 -13.53
C TRP A 113 -3.71 2.29 -13.72
N VAL A 114 -4.73 1.66 -14.26
CA VAL A 114 -6.05 2.28 -14.46
C VAL A 114 -6.65 2.71 -13.11
N HIS A 115 -6.58 1.84 -12.11
CA HIS A 115 -7.12 2.13 -10.79
C HIS A 115 -6.30 3.20 -10.05
N ALA A 116 -4.99 3.20 -10.19
CA ALA A 116 -4.14 4.24 -9.62
C ALA A 116 -4.42 5.60 -10.26
N ALA A 117 -4.61 5.64 -11.58
CA ALA A 117 -4.99 6.85 -12.30
C ALA A 117 -6.34 7.40 -11.80
N TYR A 118 -7.33 6.52 -11.63
CA TYR A 118 -8.63 6.91 -11.09
C TYR A 118 -8.49 7.50 -9.67
N GLN A 119 -7.67 6.89 -8.83
CA GLN A 119 -7.46 7.35 -7.46
C GLN A 119 -6.89 8.77 -7.41
N VAL A 120 -5.92 9.08 -8.25
CA VAL A 120 -5.31 10.42 -8.24
C VAL A 120 -6.17 11.48 -8.92
N LEU A 121 -7.04 11.08 -9.84
CA LEU A 121 -7.97 11.99 -10.51
C LEU A 121 -9.24 12.22 -9.69
N GLN A 122 -9.66 11.27 -8.86
CA GLN A 122 -10.85 11.33 -8.02
C GLN A 122 -10.51 10.98 -6.56
N PRO A 123 -9.62 11.76 -5.90
CA PRO A 123 -9.11 11.38 -4.58
C PRO A 123 -10.20 11.34 -3.50
N ASP A 124 -11.14 12.27 -3.53
CA ASP A 124 -12.22 12.34 -2.51
C ASP A 124 -13.14 11.12 -2.59
N GLU A 125 -13.50 10.70 -3.79
CA GLU A 125 -14.35 9.54 -4.00
C GLU A 125 -13.67 8.25 -3.55
N THR A 126 -12.39 8.07 -3.90
CA THR A 126 -11.65 6.85 -3.53
C THR A 126 -11.38 6.78 -2.04
N VAL A 127 -11.02 7.89 -1.39
CA VAL A 127 -10.83 7.95 0.06
C VAL A 127 -12.14 7.68 0.80
N LYS A 128 -13.25 8.26 0.32
CA LYS A 128 -14.57 8.03 0.91
C LYS A 128 -14.91 6.54 0.91
N HIS A 129 -14.71 5.84 -0.19
CA HIS A 129 -14.94 4.39 -0.27
C HIS A 129 -14.02 3.60 0.65
N LEU A 130 -12.75 3.96 0.74
CA LEU A 130 -11.78 3.30 1.59
C LEU A 130 -12.09 3.49 3.08
N LEU A 131 -12.60 4.67 3.48
CA LEU A 131 -12.94 4.97 4.86
C LEU A 131 -14.28 4.40 5.32
N GLN A 132 -15.10 3.89 4.40
CA GLN A 132 -16.34 3.21 4.73
C GLN A 132 -16.04 1.77 5.22
N ARG A 133 -17.06 0.93 5.26
CA ARG A 133 -16.95 -0.47 5.73
C ARG A 133 -15.94 -1.29 4.93
N GLN A 134 -15.61 -0.85 3.73
CA GLN A 134 -14.77 -1.59 2.79
C GLN A 134 -13.32 -1.71 3.25
N ILE A 135 -12.82 -0.78 4.08
CA ILE A 135 -11.44 -0.89 4.56
C ILE A 135 -11.25 -2.10 5.48
N VAL A 136 -12.21 -2.41 6.34
CA VAL A 136 -12.15 -3.59 7.21
C VAL A 136 -12.16 -4.86 6.37
N TYR A 137 -13.03 -4.91 5.37
CA TYR A 137 -13.07 -6.02 4.42
C TYR A 137 -11.73 -6.20 3.70
N LEU A 138 -11.17 -5.12 3.18
CA LEU A 138 -9.90 -5.13 2.48
C LEU A 138 -8.76 -5.62 3.38
N ALA A 139 -8.70 -5.10 4.60
CA ALA A 139 -7.58 -5.35 5.51
C ALA A 139 -7.60 -6.77 6.11
N LEU A 140 -8.78 -7.28 6.43
CA LEU A 140 -8.93 -8.49 7.25
C LEU A 140 -9.59 -9.65 6.54
N LEU A 141 -10.55 -9.39 5.68
CA LEU A 141 -11.43 -10.43 5.14
C LEU A 141 -11.14 -10.77 3.68
N ARG A 142 -10.48 -9.87 2.94
CA ARG A 142 -10.23 -10.12 1.54
C ARG A 142 -9.32 -11.32 1.38
N PRO A 143 -9.73 -12.32 0.59
CA PRO A 143 -8.87 -13.47 0.34
C PRO A 143 -7.62 -13.06 -0.42
N GLU A 144 -6.60 -13.82 -0.25
CA GLU A 144 -5.36 -13.65 -0.99
C GLU A 144 -5.60 -13.86 -2.48
N ILE A 145 -4.99 -13.04 -3.26
CA ILE A 145 -5.10 -13.10 -4.72
C ILE A 145 -3.74 -13.37 -5.31
#